data_5f844fa98e02493bfc31552bdd54bb27
#
_entry.id   5f844fa98e02493bfc31552bdd54bb27
#
_cell.length_a   1.000
_cell.length_b   1.000
_cell.length_c   1.000
_cell.angle_alpha   90.00
_cell.angle_beta   90.00
_cell.angle_gamma   90.00
#
_symmetry.space_group_name_H-M   'P 1'
#
loop_
_entity.id
_entity.type
_entity.pdbx_description
1 polymer ?
#
loop_
_entity_poly.entity_id
_entity_poly.type
_entity_poly.pdbx_seq_one_letter_code
_entity_poly.pdbx_strand_id
1 'polypeptide(L)'
;MNTGSARLRWRCRRGMRELDQLLGWWLETRYQQADNVEKAAFSTLIEEQDPQLWDWLSGRDAPQNPDVRRIIDEIRNRDRV
;
A
#
# COMPACT_ATOMS: atom_id res chain seq x y z
N MET A 1 -0.82 2.42 -22.18
CA MET A 1 0.23 2.02 -21.26
C MET A 1 0.23 2.90 -20.02
N ASN A 2 0.36 2.31 -18.89
CA ASN A 2 0.22 3.02 -17.64
C ASN A 2 1.58 3.24 -16.97
N THR A 3 2.24 4.34 -17.30
CA THR A 3 3.54 4.67 -16.76
C THR A 3 3.46 4.93 -15.26
N GLY A 4 2.32 5.44 -14.77
CA GLY A 4 2.12 5.66 -13.35
C GLY A 4 2.15 4.36 -12.57
N SER A 5 1.51 3.31 -13.12
CA SER A 5 1.47 2.01 -12.48
C SER A 5 2.88 1.39 -12.42
N ALA A 6 3.65 1.53 -13.50
CA ALA A 6 5.00 1.00 -13.51
C ALA A 6 5.88 1.70 -12.48
N ARG A 7 5.73 3.02 -12.35
CA ARG A 7 6.49 3.79 -11.37
C ARG A 7 6.10 3.38 -9.95
N LEU A 8 4.82 3.17 -9.71
CA LEU A 8 4.36 2.73 -8.39
C LEU A 8 4.91 1.36 -8.05
N ARG A 9 4.93 0.46 -9.03
CA ARG A 9 5.49 -0.87 -8.81
C ARG A 9 6.96 -0.79 -8.43
N TRP A 10 7.71 0.09 -9.08
CA TRP A 10 9.10 0.28 -8.74
C TRP A 10 9.26 0.80 -7.31
N ARG A 11 8.41 1.73 -6.90
CA ARG A 11 8.47 2.31 -5.56
C ARG A 11 8.02 1.34 -4.48
N CYS A 12 7.31 0.29 -4.84
CA CYS A 12 6.93 -0.75 -3.88
C CYS A 12 8.09 -1.67 -3.54
N ARG A 13 9.17 -1.61 -4.30
CA ARG A 13 10.35 -2.43 -4.02
C ARG A 13 11.17 -1.77 -2.94
N ARG A 14 11.16 -2.38 -1.78
CA ARG A 14 11.84 -1.84 -0.61
C ARG A 14 12.83 -2.87 -0.09
N GLY A 15 13.55 -2.51 0.98
CA GLY A 15 14.52 -3.42 1.57
C GLY A 15 13.89 -4.59 2.30
N MET A 16 12.65 -4.46 2.72
CA MET A 16 11.94 -5.53 3.41
C MET A 16 11.08 -6.32 2.44
N ARG A 17 11.36 -7.61 2.36
CA ARG A 17 10.62 -8.49 1.44
C ARG A 17 9.14 -8.52 1.78
N GLU A 18 8.80 -8.52 3.06
CA GLU A 18 7.41 -8.53 3.50
C GLU A 18 6.66 -7.31 2.98
N LEU A 19 7.28 -6.14 3.06
CA LEU A 19 6.65 -4.92 2.56
C LEU A 19 6.47 -4.99 1.06
N ASP A 20 7.47 -5.51 0.34
CA ASP A 20 7.37 -5.64 -1.10
C ASP A 20 6.17 -6.51 -1.48
N GLN A 21 5.97 -7.61 -0.79
CA GLN A 21 4.87 -8.52 -1.07
C GLN A 21 3.52 -7.89 -0.74
N LEU A 22 3.44 -7.23 0.40
CA LEU A 22 2.18 -6.63 0.85
C LEU A 22 1.73 -5.50 -0.07
N LEU A 23 2.65 -4.60 -0.37
CA LEU A 23 2.33 -3.47 -1.23
C LEU A 23 2.10 -3.92 -2.67
N GLY A 24 2.88 -4.87 -3.13
CA GLY A 24 2.71 -5.43 -4.47
C GLY A 24 1.36 -6.10 -4.64
N TRP A 25 0.89 -6.80 -3.59
CA TRP A 25 -0.42 -7.43 -3.64
C TRP A 25 -1.52 -6.41 -3.92
N TRP A 26 -1.49 -5.29 -3.19
CA TRP A 26 -2.51 -4.27 -3.37
C TRP A 26 -2.42 -3.64 -4.76
N LEU A 27 -1.20 -3.35 -5.21
CA LEU A 27 -0.99 -2.76 -6.53
C LEU A 27 -1.50 -3.67 -7.64
N GLU A 28 -1.27 -4.97 -7.52
CA GLU A 28 -1.64 -5.91 -8.57
C GLU A 28 -3.10 -6.29 -8.54
N THR A 29 -3.73 -6.29 -7.37
CA THR A 29 -5.09 -6.81 -7.24
C THR A 29 -6.13 -5.72 -7.07
N ARG A 30 -5.77 -4.57 -6.52
CA ARG A 30 -6.75 -3.54 -6.17
C ARG A 30 -6.58 -2.24 -6.92
N TYR A 31 -5.36 -1.93 -7.32
CA TYR A 31 -5.06 -0.60 -7.84
C TYR A 31 -5.90 -0.25 -9.06
N GLN A 32 -6.06 -1.15 -10.00
CA GLN A 32 -6.76 -0.85 -11.24
C GLN A 32 -8.24 -0.61 -11.04
N GLN A 33 -8.81 -1.22 -10.00
CA GLN A 33 -10.22 -1.05 -9.67
C GLN A 33 -10.46 0.11 -8.71
N ALA A 34 -9.39 0.67 -8.16
CA ALA A 34 -9.50 1.74 -7.17
C ALA A 34 -9.92 3.03 -7.84
N ASP A 35 -10.63 3.87 -7.10
CA ASP A 35 -10.96 5.20 -7.59
C ASP A 35 -9.76 6.15 -7.41
N ASN A 36 -9.92 7.39 -7.86
CA ASN A 36 -8.82 8.36 -7.81
C ASN A 36 -8.38 8.67 -6.39
N VAL A 37 -9.31 8.68 -5.45
CA VAL A 37 -8.99 8.94 -4.05
C VAL A 37 -8.12 7.80 -3.49
N GLU A 38 -8.48 6.57 -3.77
CA GLU A 38 -7.72 5.42 -3.28
C GLU A 38 -6.35 5.36 -3.94
N LYS A 39 -6.27 5.64 -5.23
CA LYS A 39 -4.98 5.66 -5.93
C LYS A 39 -4.06 6.72 -5.36
N ALA A 40 -4.59 7.89 -5.06
CA ALA A 40 -3.80 8.95 -4.46
C ALA A 40 -3.35 8.57 -3.06
N ALA A 41 -4.21 7.92 -2.30
CA ALA A 41 -3.85 7.46 -0.96
C ALA A 41 -2.74 6.42 -1.00
N PHE A 42 -2.80 5.50 -1.96
CA PHE A 42 -1.74 4.51 -2.12
C PHE A 42 -0.42 5.18 -2.47
N SER A 43 -0.45 6.18 -3.36
CA SER A 43 0.76 6.92 -3.70
C SER A 43 1.37 7.60 -2.48
N THR A 44 0.54 8.16 -1.61
CA THR A 44 1.00 8.76 -0.37
C THR A 44 1.60 7.71 0.55
N LEU A 45 0.95 6.57 0.64
CA LEU A 45 1.36 5.50 1.53
C LEU A 45 2.76 4.98 1.18
N ILE A 46 3.03 4.77 -0.11
CA ILE A 46 4.31 4.19 -0.50
C ILE A 46 5.47 5.17 -0.39
N GLU A 47 5.19 6.45 -0.10
CA GLU A 47 6.25 7.42 0.16
C GLU A 47 6.75 7.36 1.61
N GLU A 48 6.04 6.64 2.47
CA GLU A 48 6.49 6.48 3.85
C GLU A 48 7.71 5.59 3.93
N GLN A 49 8.44 5.71 5.02
CA GLN A 49 9.62 4.89 5.25
C GLN A 49 9.22 3.53 5.79
N ASP A 50 10.09 2.55 5.55
CA ASP A 50 9.81 1.16 5.89
C ASP A 50 9.40 0.95 7.35
N PRO A 51 10.08 1.54 8.35
CA PRO A 51 9.66 1.32 9.74
C PRO A 51 8.24 1.78 10.01
N GLN A 52 7.84 2.92 9.46
CA GLN A 52 6.48 3.42 9.66
C GLN A 52 5.46 2.53 8.96
N LEU A 53 5.76 2.10 7.73
CA LEU A 53 4.87 1.20 7.01
C LEU A 53 4.70 -0.11 7.77
N TRP A 54 5.80 -0.63 8.31
CA TRP A 54 5.72 -1.87 9.07
C TRP A 54 4.88 -1.71 10.32
N ASP A 55 4.99 -0.56 11.00
CA ASP A 55 4.17 -0.29 12.18
C ASP A 55 2.69 -0.29 11.83
N TRP A 56 2.34 0.32 10.71
CA TRP A 56 0.94 0.33 10.27
C TRP A 56 0.47 -1.07 9.90
N LEU A 57 1.27 -1.79 9.13
CA LEU A 57 0.86 -3.10 8.63
C LEU A 57 0.88 -4.18 9.70
N SER A 58 1.70 -4.02 10.74
CA SER A 58 1.72 -4.94 11.85
C SER A 58 0.69 -4.62 12.92
N GLY A 59 0.05 -3.46 12.84
CA GLY A 59 -0.99 -3.08 13.78
C GLY A 59 -0.50 -2.32 14.99
N ARG A 60 0.78 -1.96 15.03
CA ARG A 60 1.31 -1.18 16.15
C ARG A 60 0.82 0.26 16.12
N ASP A 61 0.56 0.78 14.95
CA ASP A 61 0.16 2.15 14.75
C ASP A 61 -0.82 2.20 13.60
N ALA A 62 -1.46 3.34 13.40
CA ALA A 62 -2.41 3.51 12.31
C ALA A 62 -2.21 4.88 11.69
N PRO A 63 -2.33 4.99 10.35
CA PRO A 63 -2.22 6.30 9.71
C PRO A 63 -3.41 7.17 10.10
N GLN A 64 -3.17 8.49 10.15
CA GLN A 64 -4.23 9.43 10.48
C GLN A 64 -5.17 9.66 9.31
N ASN A 65 -4.65 9.56 8.10
CA ASN A 65 -5.45 9.74 6.90
C ASN A 65 -6.39 8.53 6.73
N PRO A 66 -7.73 8.75 6.73
CA PRO A 66 -8.67 7.64 6.66
C PRO A 66 -8.58 6.84 5.37
N ASP A 67 -8.19 7.47 4.27
CA ASP A 67 -8.07 6.75 3.01
C ASP A 67 -6.85 5.84 3.01
N VAL A 68 -5.76 6.31 3.58
CA VAL A 68 -4.55 5.47 3.74
C VAL A 68 -4.84 4.34 4.72
N ARG A 69 -5.56 4.64 5.81
CA ARG A 69 -5.93 3.62 6.79
C ARG A 69 -6.76 2.51 6.14
N ARG A 70 -7.66 2.89 5.24
CA ARG A 70 -8.49 1.89 4.57
C ARG A 70 -7.63 0.92 3.75
N ILE A 71 -6.63 1.44 3.06
CA ILE A 71 -5.73 0.59 2.28
C ILE A 71 -4.93 -0.32 3.20
N ILE A 72 -4.42 0.22 4.29
CA ILE A 72 -3.69 -0.58 5.28
C ILE A 72 -4.58 -1.71 5.80
N ASP A 73 -5.83 -1.40 6.12
CA ASP A 73 -6.76 -2.41 6.61
C ASP A 73 -7.03 -3.50 5.57
N GLU A 74 -7.17 -3.12 4.31
CA GLU A 74 -7.36 -4.10 3.25
C GLU A 74 -6.17 -5.05 3.14
N ILE A 75 -4.98 -4.50 3.22
CA ILE A 75 -3.77 -5.32 3.14
C ILE A 75 -3.67 -6.26 4.33
N ARG A 76 -3.95 -5.75 5.52
CA ARG A 76 -3.89 -6.57 6.73
C ARG A 76 -4.91 -7.70 6.73
N ASN A 77 -6.02 -7.48 6.08
CA ASN A 77 -7.12 -8.46 6.06
C ASN A 77 -7.14 -9.33 4.80
N ARG A 78 -6.11 -9.24 3.97
CA ARG A 78 -6.12 -9.93 2.68
C ARG A 78 -6.23 -11.44 2.81
N ASP A 79 -5.75 -11.99 3.91
CA ASP A 79 -5.78 -13.43 4.15
C ASP A 79 -7.04 -13.88 4.86
N ARG A 80 -7.93 -12.95 5.19
CA ARG A 80 -9.17 -13.26 5.91
C ARG A 80 -10.33 -13.21 4.94
N VAL A 81 -10.46 -14.18 4.15
CA VAL A 81 -11.53 -14.21 3.15
C VAL A 81 -12.68 -15.05 3.64
#